data_7f7e39463cdbe59b532d11a4dfabd13b
#
_entry.id   7f7e39463cdbe59b532d11a4dfabd13b
#
_cell.length_a   1.000
_cell.length_b   1.000
_cell.length_c   1.000
_cell.angle_alpha   90.00
_cell.angle_beta   90.00
_cell.angle_gamma   90.00
#
_symmetry.space_group_name_H-M   'P 1'
#
loop_
_entity.id
_entity.type
_entity.pdbx_description
1 polymer ?
#
loop_
_entity_poly.entity_id
_entity_poly.type
_entity_poly.pdbx_seq_one_letter_code
_entity_poly.pdbx_strand_id
1 'polypeptide(L)'
;PSPRYFDKVSDPVITFDLDASFTEAWRNFWGPSINTYAKFSSFVTGTGVVRPKPGEMFLQDPEVLRTELMDDAANLHNTYDDYQFPAHIRTVQVAGWGVPTVKAIKYKKSHGFPGYDTNFTIEGDKTVVYPSAISSVADETYFFDLEKYRKNEDNNTQHRDLLNAGPIQNILTSIIEKENVVENNFILTTKPQATNLNDQLIVSTNSPVILGAYDQLGNFTGIDPNQNLSADILNIKEDIPGSTFMYTNESQYIFLPKEGSYNFIYKGTGNGPTTVEIENFSADVTTPVASYTDIPTTPNTSATFTVESTTPEDTVITLDLNGNGEEEIISADGGSTELSLNQLITLIKEKISTLVIKDKLKQNLLKQISSLEKKIENKKQKNIKILANLGKKISNQEIKGKISTADTVEIA
;
A
#
# COMPACT_ATOMS: atom_id res chain seq x y z
N PRO A 1 6.93 -13.65 10.02
CA PRO A 1 8.31 -14.11 10.13
C PRO A 1 8.45 -15.26 11.12
N SER A 2 9.25 -16.29 10.77
CA SER A 2 9.60 -17.40 11.66
C SER A 2 10.68 -17.00 12.67
N PRO A 3 10.91 -17.77 13.76
CA PRO A 3 12.06 -17.54 14.63
C PRO A 3 13.38 -17.43 13.87
N ARG A 4 13.60 -18.32 12.91
CA ARG A 4 14.81 -18.37 12.06
C ARG A 4 15.00 -17.15 11.15
N TYR A 5 13.92 -16.49 10.77
CA TYR A 5 14.04 -15.24 10.02
C TYR A 5 14.81 -14.19 10.81
N PHE A 6 14.49 -14.04 12.10
CA PHE A 6 15.14 -13.07 12.99
C PHE A 6 16.61 -13.41 13.29
N ASP A 7 17.03 -14.66 13.11
CA ASP A 7 18.43 -15.06 13.22
C ASP A 7 19.25 -14.64 11.99
N LYS A 8 18.58 -14.47 10.83
CA LYS A 8 19.21 -14.14 9.53
C LYS A 8 19.19 -12.66 9.20
N VAL A 9 18.25 -11.91 9.78
CA VAL A 9 17.98 -10.51 9.43
C VAL A 9 18.07 -9.64 10.68
N SER A 10 18.97 -8.65 10.65
CA SER A 10 19.13 -7.67 11.73
C SER A 10 18.10 -6.54 11.66
N ASP A 11 17.52 -6.31 10.48
CA ASP A 11 16.57 -5.23 10.24
C ASP A 11 15.24 -5.49 10.96
N PRO A 12 14.62 -4.45 11.55
CA PRO A 12 13.35 -4.61 12.23
C PRO A 12 12.23 -4.90 11.22
N VAL A 13 11.32 -5.81 11.60
CA VAL A 13 10.10 -6.11 10.82
C VAL A 13 8.96 -5.15 11.13
N ILE A 14 9.03 -4.49 12.29
CA ILE A 14 8.09 -3.42 12.69
C ILE A 14 8.89 -2.28 13.27
N THR A 15 8.59 -1.06 12.84
CA THR A 15 9.12 0.18 13.42
C THR A 15 7.99 1.10 13.85
N PHE A 16 8.27 1.96 14.83
CA PHE A 16 7.32 2.92 15.34
C PHE A 16 7.86 4.34 15.15
N ASP A 17 7.09 5.18 14.47
CA ASP A 17 7.44 6.57 14.30
C ASP A 17 7.47 7.29 15.66
N LEU A 18 8.55 8.04 15.92
CA LEU A 18 8.76 8.75 17.18
C LEU A 18 7.74 9.88 17.39
N ASP A 19 7.28 10.50 16.32
CA ASP A 19 6.33 11.60 16.34
C ASP A 19 4.86 11.13 16.43
N ALA A 20 4.63 9.83 16.25
CA ALA A 20 3.30 9.25 16.36
C ALA A 20 2.97 8.92 17.82
N SER A 21 2.26 9.82 18.51
CA SER A 21 1.88 9.67 19.93
C SER A 21 1.13 8.38 20.24
N PHE A 22 0.33 7.87 19.32
CA PHE A 22 -0.40 6.61 19.49
C PHE A 22 0.51 5.38 19.64
N THR A 23 1.76 5.46 19.18
CA THR A 23 2.75 4.37 19.33
C THR A 23 3.53 4.45 20.64
N GLU A 24 3.33 5.48 21.45
CA GLU A 24 4.13 5.75 22.65
C GLU A 24 4.11 4.59 23.65
N ALA A 25 2.93 4.05 23.95
CA ALA A 25 2.81 2.89 24.85
C ALA A 25 3.55 1.67 24.32
N TRP A 26 3.50 1.42 23.01
CA TRP A 26 4.22 0.33 22.36
C TRP A 26 5.73 0.55 22.40
N ARG A 27 6.19 1.77 22.10
CA ARG A 27 7.62 2.13 22.17
C ARG A 27 8.18 2.01 23.60
N ASN A 28 7.39 2.37 24.59
CA ASN A 28 7.80 2.22 26.00
C ASN A 28 7.94 0.76 26.42
N PHE A 29 7.15 -0.14 25.83
CA PHE A 29 7.18 -1.58 26.18
C PHE A 29 8.17 -2.38 25.31
N TRP A 30 8.10 -2.25 23.97
CA TRP A 30 8.93 -3.05 23.05
C TRP A 30 10.18 -2.32 22.55
N GLY A 31 10.29 -1.02 22.78
CA GLY A 31 11.30 -0.14 22.19
C GLY A 31 10.84 0.45 20.84
N PRO A 32 11.74 1.18 20.15
CA PRO A 32 11.39 1.89 18.91
C PRO A 32 11.14 0.94 17.73
N SER A 33 11.47 -0.36 17.89
CA SER A 33 11.34 -1.34 16.83
C SER A 33 11.24 -2.77 17.37
N ILE A 34 10.75 -3.65 16.49
CA ILE A 34 10.61 -5.08 16.73
C ILE A 34 11.54 -5.82 15.76
N ASN A 35 12.60 -6.38 16.30
CA ASN A 35 13.67 -7.05 15.58
C ASN A 35 14.04 -8.42 16.16
N THR A 36 13.20 -8.98 17.04
CA THR A 36 13.36 -10.33 17.57
C THR A 36 12.02 -11.07 17.52
N TYR A 37 12.09 -12.39 17.39
CA TYR A 37 10.87 -13.22 17.38
C TYR A 37 10.06 -13.07 18.68
N ALA A 38 10.69 -13.00 19.83
CA ALA A 38 10.00 -12.84 21.11
C ALA A 38 9.19 -11.53 21.17
N LYS A 39 9.78 -10.41 20.74
CA LYS A 39 9.06 -9.14 20.64
C LYS A 39 7.95 -9.20 19.58
N PHE A 40 8.22 -9.82 18.43
CA PHE A 40 7.24 -9.98 17.36
C PHE A 40 6.04 -10.79 17.83
N SER A 41 6.26 -11.98 18.40
CA SER A 41 5.19 -12.82 18.96
C SER A 41 4.38 -12.07 20.02
N SER A 42 5.07 -11.43 20.99
CA SER A 42 4.40 -10.62 22.01
C SER A 42 3.55 -9.48 21.41
N PHE A 43 4.05 -8.79 20.39
CA PHE A 43 3.34 -7.70 19.72
C PHE A 43 2.10 -8.20 18.98
N VAL A 44 2.21 -9.25 18.16
CA VAL A 44 1.09 -9.74 17.34
C VAL A 44 0.04 -10.51 18.15
N THR A 45 0.40 -11.08 19.29
CA THR A 45 -0.55 -11.72 20.22
C THR A 45 -1.13 -10.75 21.25
N GLY A 46 -0.65 -9.51 21.29
CA GLY A 46 -1.09 -8.53 22.29
C GLY A 46 -0.64 -8.82 23.71
N THR A 47 0.36 -9.69 23.91
CA THR A 47 0.85 -10.05 25.23
C THR A 47 1.65 -8.90 25.84
N GLY A 48 1.29 -8.49 27.05
CA GLY A 48 2.04 -7.51 27.85
C GLY A 48 1.53 -6.07 27.76
N VAL A 49 1.09 -5.58 26.61
CA VAL A 49 0.53 -4.23 26.45
C VAL A 49 -0.83 -4.33 25.76
N VAL A 50 -1.82 -3.66 26.36
CA VAL A 50 -3.14 -3.53 25.73
C VAL A 50 -2.98 -2.70 24.48
N ARG A 51 -3.29 -3.28 23.33
CA ARG A 51 -3.39 -2.54 22.08
C ARG A 51 -4.61 -1.62 22.12
N PRO A 52 -4.56 -0.48 21.42
CA PRO A 52 -5.76 0.31 21.19
C PRO A 52 -6.83 -0.55 20.53
N LYS A 53 -8.06 -0.44 20.97
CA LYS A 53 -9.17 -1.17 20.37
C LYS A 53 -9.50 -0.62 18.99
N PRO A 54 -9.97 -1.47 18.05
CA PRO A 54 -10.49 -1.00 16.77
C PRO A 54 -11.52 0.12 16.97
N GLY A 55 -11.43 1.15 16.14
CA GLY A 55 -12.32 2.31 16.21
C GLY A 55 -11.93 3.39 17.22
N GLU A 56 -11.07 3.13 18.21
CA GLU A 56 -10.53 4.17 19.09
C GLU A 56 -9.45 5.02 18.40
N MET A 57 -8.84 4.51 17.35
CA MET A 57 -7.74 5.15 16.63
C MET A 57 -7.85 5.03 15.11
N PHE A 58 -9.00 4.69 14.57
CA PHE A 58 -9.20 4.44 13.13
C PHE A 58 -8.22 3.41 12.54
N LEU A 59 -7.47 2.73 13.38
CA LEU A 59 -6.71 1.55 13.00
C LEU A 59 -7.66 0.38 13.02
N GLN A 60 -7.81 -0.29 11.91
CA GLN A 60 -8.14 -1.70 11.98
C GLN A 60 -6.95 -2.34 12.69
N ASP A 61 -7.12 -2.66 13.97
CA ASP A 61 -6.13 -3.46 14.66
C ASP A 61 -5.90 -4.70 13.81
N PRO A 62 -4.65 -5.03 13.45
CA PRO A 62 -4.40 -6.36 12.96
C PRO A 62 -4.98 -7.29 14.02
N GLU A 63 -5.84 -8.23 13.59
CA GLU A 63 -6.43 -9.19 14.50
C GLU A 63 -5.32 -9.75 15.39
N VAL A 64 -5.53 -9.67 16.70
CA VAL A 64 -4.56 -10.23 17.64
C VAL A 64 -4.45 -11.71 17.31
N LEU A 65 -3.28 -12.14 16.87
CA LEU A 65 -3.04 -13.53 16.51
C LEU A 65 -3.20 -14.40 17.75
N ARG A 66 -3.77 -15.60 17.56
CA ARG A 66 -3.93 -16.55 18.66
C ARG A 66 -2.56 -17.08 19.07
N THR A 67 -2.28 -16.99 20.37
CA THR A 67 -1.01 -17.43 20.95
C THR A 67 -0.71 -18.88 20.58
N GLU A 68 -1.70 -19.77 20.63
CA GLU A 68 -1.53 -21.18 20.31
C GLU A 68 -1.04 -21.40 18.87
N LEU A 69 -1.57 -20.62 17.90
CA LEU A 69 -1.13 -20.71 16.51
C LEU A 69 0.29 -20.19 16.32
N MET A 70 0.67 -19.16 17.07
CA MET A 70 2.06 -18.64 17.05
C MET A 70 3.03 -19.65 17.66
N ASP A 71 2.65 -20.31 18.75
CA ASP A 71 3.46 -21.33 19.40
C ASP A 71 3.59 -22.58 18.51
N ASP A 72 2.51 -23.03 17.88
CA ASP A 72 2.52 -24.13 16.91
C ASP A 72 3.42 -23.82 15.71
N ALA A 73 3.33 -22.61 15.16
CA ALA A 73 4.21 -22.18 14.08
C ALA A 73 5.68 -22.15 14.52
N ALA A 74 5.98 -21.62 15.71
CA ALA A 74 7.33 -21.61 16.26
C ALA A 74 7.88 -23.03 16.46
N ASN A 75 7.07 -23.92 17.00
CA ASN A 75 7.45 -25.35 17.22
C ASN A 75 7.73 -26.04 15.89
N LEU A 76 6.90 -25.82 14.87
CA LEU A 76 7.10 -26.36 13.52
C LEU A 76 8.44 -25.88 12.94
N HIS A 77 8.71 -24.58 12.97
CA HIS A 77 9.95 -24.01 12.49
C HIS A 77 11.18 -24.49 13.29
N ASN A 78 11.10 -24.53 14.61
CA ASN A 78 12.19 -25.04 15.46
C ASN A 78 12.49 -26.53 15.22
N THR A 79 11.49 -27.29 14.75
CA THR A 79 11.65 -28.73 14.51
C THR A 79 12.18 -29.01 13.11
N TYR A 80 11.72 -28.25 12.09
CA TYR A 80 11.93 -28.64 10.70
C TYR A 80 12.85 -27.73 9.90
N ASP A 81 13.09 -26.45 10.30
CA ASP A 81 13.93 -25.55 9.52
C ASP A 81 15.40 -26.01 9.41
N ASP A 82 15.88 -26.77 10.39
CA ASP A 82 17.23 -27.36 10.39
C ASP A 82 17.21 -28.89 10.23
N TYR A 83 16.10 -29.44 9.72
CA TYR A 83 16.02 -30.88 9.52
C TYR A 83 17.08 -31.35 8.52
N GLN A 84 17.96 -32.24 8.99
CA GLN A 84 19.00 -32.85 8.15
C GLN A 84 18.41 -34.06 7.44
N PHE A 85 18.32 -33.99 6.13
CA PHE A 85 17.98 -35.16 5.34
C PHE A 85 19.09 -36.22 5.42
N PRO A 86 18.76 -37.53 5.29
CA PRO A 86 19.77 -38.54 5.20
C PRO A 86 20.78 -38.24 4.08
N ALA A 87 22.08 -38.52 4.29
CA ALA A 87 23.17 -38.13 3.40
C ALA A 87 23.06 -38.66 1.94
N HIS A 88 22.18 -39.62 1.67
CA HIS A 88 21.91 -40.11 0.32
C HIS A 88 20.82 -39.31 -0.43
N ILE A 89 20.16 -38.37 0.24
CA ILE A 89 19.15 -37.50 -0.34
C ILE A 89 19.82 -36.16 -0.65
N ARG A 90 19.93 -35.83 -1.93
CA ARG A 90 20.38 -34.54 -2.41
C ARG A 90 19.27 -33.51 -2.21
N THR A 91 19.56 -32.41 -1.56
CA THR A 91 18.61 -31.31 -1.32
C THR A 91 19.03 -30.07 -2.09
N VAL A 92 18.12 -29.57 -2.91
CA VAL A 92 18.33 -28.37 -3.73
C VAL A 92 17.23 -27.36 -3.39
N GLN A 93 17.62 -26.14 -3.06
CA GLN A 93 16.68 -25.05 -2.82
C GLN A 93 16.90 -23.91 -3.81
N VAL A 94 15.81 -23.22 -4.16
CA VAL A 94 15.84 -22.05 -5.03
C VAL A 94 15.05 -20.93 -4.38
N ALA A 95 15.64 -19.74 -4.29
CA ALA A 95 14.98 -18.54 -3.82
C ALA A 95 14.78 -17.55 -4.97
N GLY A 96 13.56 -17.03 -5.13
CA GLY A 96 13.30 -15.92 -6.06
C GLY A 96 13.86 -14.61 -5.51
N TRP A 97 14.38 -13.77 -6.41
CA TRP A 97 14.97 -12.49 -6.11
C TRP A 97 14.66 -11.46 -7.20
N GLY A 98 14.51 -10.18 -6.83
CA GLY A 98 14.38 -9.09 -7.79
C GLY A 98 12.95 -8.57 -7.99
N VAL A 99 11.98 -9.03 -7.20
CA VAL A 99 10.60 -8.52 -7.26
C VAL A 99 10.25 -7.82 -5.95
N PRO A 100 9.66 -6.61 -5.98
CA PRO A 100 9.22 -5.92 -4.78
C PRO A 100 8.41 -6.83 -3.86
N THR A 101 8.84 -6.92 -2.62
CA THR A 101 8.29 -7.84 -1.61
C THR A 101 8.19 -7.11 -0.28
N VAL A 102 7.11 -7.30 0.46
CA VAL A 102 6.95 -6.70 1.79
C VAL A 102 7.98 -7.28 2.76
N LYS A 103 8.82 -6.42 3.34
CA LYS A 103 9.81 -6.83 4.36
C LYS A 103 9.47 -6.36 5.77
N ALA A 104 8.82 -5.21 5.91
CA ALA A 104 8.52 -4.62 7.20
C ALA A 104 7.34 -3.65 7.11
N ILE A 105 6.82 -3.25 8.27
CA ILE A 105 5.85 -2.17 8.39
C ILE A 105 6.35 -1.09 9.36
N LYS A 106 5.98 0.16 9.12
CA LYS A 106 6.25 1.30 9.98
C LYS A 106 4.96 1.92 10.44
N TYR A 107 4.64 1.82 11.73
CA TYR A 107 3.51 2.54 12.31
C TYR A 107 3.84 4.03 12.39
N LYS A 108 3.03 4.84 11.73
CA LYS A 108 3.14 6.31 11.69
C LYS A 108 1.75 6.95 11.60
N LYS A 109 1.70 8.28 11.73
CA LYS A 109 0.51 9.00 11.29
C LYS A 109 0.49 9.02 9.76
N SER A 110 -0.64 8.62 9.20
CA SER A 110 -0.94 8.75 7.78
C SER A 110 -2.13 9.70 7.67
N HIS A 111 -1.98 10.80 6.91
CA HIS A 111 -3.04 11.80 6.73
C HIS A 111 -3.65 12.32 8.05
N GLY A 112 -2.81 12.50 9.07
CA GLY A 112 -3.25 12.94 10.41
C GLY A 112 -3.85 11.85 11.30
N PHE A 113 -4.09 10.66 10.77
CA PHE A 113 -4.67 9.51 11.49
C PHE A 113 -3.61 8.45 11.80
N PRO A 114 -3.81 7.68 12.88
CA PRO A 114 -2.99 6.51 13.14
C PRO A 114 -3.03 5.52 11.96
N GLY A 115 -1.88 5.05 11.52
CA GLY A 115 -1.77 4.13 10.40
C GLY A 115 -0.42 3.45 10.36
N TYR A 116 -0.11 2.80 9.24
CA TYR A 116 1.22 2.28 8.96
C TYR A 116 1.55 2.34 7.46
N ASP A 117 2.84 2.43 7.15
CA ASP A 117 3.37 2.23 5.82
C ASP A 117 4.00 0.86 5.68
N THR A 118 4.03 0.39 4.45
CA THR A 118 4.69 -0.85 4.07
C THR A 118 6.08 -0.57 3.53
N ASN A 119 7.08 -1.23 4.11
CA ASN A 119 8.45 -1.18 3.60
C ASN A 119 8.70 -2.38 2.69
N PHE A 120 9.26 -2.13 1.53
CA PHE A 120 9.53 -3.13 0.51
C PHE A 120 11.03 -3.43 0.37
N THR A 121 11.32 -4.55 -0.25
CA THR A 121 12.66 -4.97 -0.69
C THR A 121 12.55 -5.66 -2.05
N ILE A 122 13.60 -5.60 -2.87
CA ILE A 122 13.71 -6.44 -4.07
C ILE A 122 14.27 -7.83 -3.74
N GLU A 123 14.68 -8.06 -2.52
CA GLU A 123 15.23 -9.34 -2.06
C GLU A 123 14.13 -10.39 -1.83
N GLY A 124 13.27 -10.60 -2.82
CA GLY A 124 12.17 -11.54 -2.76
C GLY A 124 11.51 -11.75 -4.13
N ASP A 125 10.37 -12.44 -4.10
CA ASP A 125 9.63 -12.90 -5.27
C ASP A 125 8.18 -12.41 -5.31
N LYS A 126 7.89 -11.28 -4.64
CA LYS A 126 6.61 -10.66 -4.36
C LYS A 126 5.89 -11.21 -3.13
N THR A 127 6.15 -12.45 -2.73
CA THR A 127 5.46 -13.13 -1.63
C THR A 127 6.40 -13.43 -0.47
N VAL A 128 7.59 -13.95 -0.79
CA VAL A 128 8.56 -14.41 0.19
C VAL A 128 9.87 -13.68 0.02
N VAL A 129 10.36 -13.07 1.09
CA VAL A 129 11.72 -12.51 1.13
C VAL A 129 12.73 -13.66 1.20
N TYR A 130 13.88 -13.53 0.48
CA TYR A 130 14.84 -14.63 0.35
C TYR A 130 15.34 -15.20 1.69
N PRO A 131 15.54 -14.42 2.77
CA PRO A 131 15.98 -14.99 4.05
C PRO A 131 15.00 -15.98 4.65
N SER A 132 13.70 -15.89 4.29
CA SER A 132 12.68 -16.87 4.67
C SER A 132 12.66 -18.08 3.75
N ALA A 133 13.11 -17.94 2.50
CA ALA A 133 13.07 -18.99 1.49
C ALA A 133 14.24 -19.98 1.58
N ILE A 134 15.36 -19.60 2.21
CA ILE A 134 16.57 -20.44 2.26
C ILE A 134 16.76 -21.08 3.63
N SER A 135 17.24 -22.33 3.62
CA SER A 135 17.70 -23.07 4.79
C SER A 135 19.21 -23.22 4.76
N SER A 136 19.84 -23.27 5.95
CA SER A 136 21.28 -23.51 6.06
C SER A 136 21.69 -24.96 5.84
N VAL A 137 20.72 -25.88 5.72
CA VAL A 137 20.97 -27.33 5.67
C VAL A 137 20.80 -27.94 4.27
N ALA A 138 20.44 -27.15 3.27
CA ALA A 138 20.39 -27.63 1.89
C ALA A 138 21.80 -27.83 1.32
N ASP A 139 21.99 -28.89 0.52
CA ASP A 139 23.27 -29.17 -0.13
C ASP A 139 23.61 -28.11 -1.18
N GLU A 140 22.60 -27.60 -1.86
CA GLU A 140 22.77 -26.62 -2.93
C GLU A 140 21.72 -25.52 -2.81
N THR A 141 22.16 -24.28 -3.02
CA THR A 141 21.30 -23.09 -2.98
C THR A 141 21.48 -22.32 -4.28
N TYR A 142 20.36 -22.01 -4.92
CA TYR A 142 20.32 -21.19 -6.12
C TYR A 142 19.41 -19.99 -5.92
N PHE A 143 19.74 -18.91 -6.61
CA PHE A 143 18.91 -17.71 -6.69
C PHE A 143 18.37 -17.57 -8.10
N PHE A 144 17.07 -17.41 -8.23
CA PHE A 144 16.44 -17.09 -9.49
C PHE A 144 16.29 -15.58 -9.61
N ASP A 145 17.08 -14.97 -10.48
CA ASP A 145 17.00 -13.54 -10.80
C ASP A 145 15.75 -13.26 -11.63
N LEU A 146 14.64 -13.06 -10.93
CA LEU A 146 13.32 -12.82 -11.51
C LEU A 146 13.26 -11.48 -12.24
N GLU A 147 13.94 -10.46 -11.77
CA GLU A 147 13.93 -9.17 -12.44
C GLU A 147 14.54 -9.29 -13.84
N LYS A 148 15.72 -9.88 -13.92
CA LYS A 148 16.38 -10.08 -15.19
C LYS A 148 15.58 -11.01 -16.11
N TYR A 149 14.97 -12.05 -15.54
CA TYR A 149 14.11 -12.98 -16.30
C TYR A 149 12.87 -12.26 -16.83
N ARG A 150 12.18 -11.48 -16.02
CA ARG A 150 10.99 -10.71 -16.40
C ARG A 150 11.29 -9.73 -17.54
N LYS A 151 12.41 -9.01 -17.45
CA LYS A 151 12.85 -8.08 -18.50
C LYS A 151 13.21 -8.79 -19.81
N ASN A 152 13.83 -9.97 -19.73
CA ASN A 152 14.26 -10.71 -20.93
C ASN A 152 13.11 -11.40 -21.65
N GLU A 153 12.17 -11.94 -20.90
CA GLU A 153 11.01 -12.67 -21.41
C GLU A 153 9.74 -11.82 -21.55
N ASP A 154 9.86 -10.52 -21.26
CA ASP A 154 8.77 -9.55 -21.37
C ASP A 154 7.50 -9.99 -20.62
N ASN A 155 7.67 -10.42 -19.37
CA ASN A 155 6.60 -10.98 -18.54
C ASN A 155 6.66 -10.52 -17.09
N ASN A 156 5.71 -11.00 -16.26
CA ASN A 156 5.59 -10.66 -14.83
C ASN A 156 5.61 -11.90 -13.92
N THR A 157 6.49 -12.85 -14.23
CA THR A 157 6.74 -14.04 -13.40
C THR A 157 7.01 -13.64 -11.95
N GLN A 158 6.35 -14.29 -11.02
CA GLN A 158 6.44 -14.05 -9.58
C GLN A 158 6.33 -15.36 -8.81
N HIS A 159 6.28 -15.32 -7.48
CA HIS A 159 6.24 -16.50 -6.60
C HIS A 159 5.33 -17.63 -7.12
N ARG A 160 4.08 -17.32 -7.44
CA ARG A 160 3.09 -18.31 -7.90
C ARG A 160 3.43 -18.97 -9.24
N ASP A 161 4.32 -18.33 -10.03
CA ASP A 161 4.64 -18.74 -11.39
C ASP A 161 6.00 -19.45 -11.49
N LEU A 162 6.75 -19.55 -10.37
CA LEU A 162 8.13 -20.04 -10.34
C LEU A 162 8.29 -21.39 -11.01
N LEU A 163 7.40 -22.35 -10.72
CA LEU A 163 7.46 -23.70 -11.29
C LEU A 163 7.17 -23.74 -12.80
N ASN A 164 6.56 -22.70 -13.35
CA ASN A 164 6.29 -22.59 -14.80
C ASN A 164 7.43 -21.93 -15.55
N ALA A 165 8.39 -21.31 -14.85
CA ALA A 165 9.52 -20.65 -15.48
C ALA A 165 10.51 -21.67 -16.05
N GLY A 166 10.90 -21.48 -17.33
CA GLY A 166 11.84 -22.38 -18.02
C GLY A 166 13.13 -22.64 -17.24
N PRO A 167 13.80 -21.63 -16.66
CA PRO A 167 15.00 -21.87 -15.85
C PRO A 167 14.78 -22.81 -14.66
N ILE A 168 13.63 -22.74 -14.00
CA ILE A 168 13.28 -23.64 -12.89
C ILE A 168 12.97 -25.05 -13.37
N GLN A 169 12.27 -25.18 -14.51
CA GLN A 169 12.02 -26.47 -15.13
C GLN A 169 13.33 -27.17 -15.54
N ASN A 170 14.33 -26.43 -16.02
CA ASN A 170 15.65 -26.95 -16.30
C ASN A 170 16.36 -27.47 -15.04
N ILE A 171 16.25 -26.77 -13.91
CA ILE A 171 16.76 -27.27 -12.60
C ILE A 171 16.08 -28.59 -12.26
N LEU A 172 14.75 -28.67 -12.33
CA LEU A 172 13.99 -29.89 -12.04
C LEU A 172 14.41 -31.04 -12.93
N THR A 173 14.60 -30.79 -14.23
CA THR A 173 15.09 -31.79 -15.19
C THR A 173 16.48 -32.30 -14.80
N SER A 174 17.43 -31.39 -14.52
CA SER A 174 18.79 -31.78 -14.08
C SER A 174 18.76 -32.64 -12.81
N ILE A 175 17.89 -32.30 -11.84
CA ILE A 175 17.75 -33.10 -10.61
C ILE A 175 17.23 -34.52 -10.94
N ILE A 176 16.19 -34.62 -11.78
CA ILE A 176 15.58 -35.90 -12.17
C ILE A 176 16.61 -36.78 -12.93
N GLU A 177 17.37 -36.18 -13.80
CA GLU A 177 18.40 -36.84 -14.59
C GLU A 177 19.70 -37.14 -13.82
N LYS A 178 19.75 -36.68 -12.55
CA LYS A 178 20.91 -36.80 -11.65
C LYS A 178 22.15 -36.06 -12.18
N GLU A 179 21.91 -34.97 -12.88
CA GLU A 179 22.95 -34.07 -13.39
C GLU A 179 23.18 -32.91 -12.44
N ASN A 180 24.27 -32.18 -12.66
CA ASN A 180 24.51 -30.94 -11.94
C ASN A 180 23.64 -29.83 -12.52
N VAL A 181 23.08 -28.99 -11.62
CA VAL A 181 22.42 -27.77 -12.05
C VAL A 181 23.45 -26.82 -12.65
N VAL A 182 23.18 -26.32 -13.85
CA VAL A 182 24.06 -25.40 -14.55
C VAL A 182 23.60 -23.97 -14.30
N GLU A 183 24.53 -23.15 -13.80
CA GLU A 183 24.31 -21.71 -13.73
C GLU A 183 24.07 -21.10 -15.11
N ASN A 184 23.24 -20.11 -15.19
CA ASN A 184 22.96 -19.37 -16.40
C ASN A 184 22.68 -17.90 -16.08
N ASN A 185 22.20 -17.14 -17.04
CA ASN A 185 21.91 -15.72 -16.85
C ASN A 185 20.86 -15.43 -15.76
N PHE A 186 20.04 -16.39 -15.39
CA PHE A 186 18.91 -16.25 -14.47
C PHE A 186 19.07 -17.08 -13.20
N ILE A 187 19.85 -18.18 -13.25
CA ILE A 187 20.08 -19.07 -12.10
C ILE A 187 21.52 -18.91 -11.63
N LEU A 188 21.67 -18.42 -10.41
CA LEU A 188 22.95 -18.04 -9.82
C LEU A 188 23.18 -18.82 -8.52
N THR A 189 24.42 -19.15 -8.19
CA THR A 189 24.81 -19.76 -6.91
C THR A 189 25.06 -18.74 -5.80
N THR A 190 25.16 -17.46 -6.18
CA THR A 190 25.33 -16.35 -5.23
C THR A 190 24.14 -15.41 -5.31
N LYS A 191 23.72 -14.86 -4.18
CA LYS A 191 22.64 -13.87 -4.13
C LYS A 191 22.96 -12.69 -5.06
N PRO A 192 22.06 -12.33 -5.97
CA PRO A 192 22.21 -11.12 -6.77
C PRO A 192 22.36 -9.88 -5.88
N GLN A 193 23.01 -8.86 -6.39
CA GLN A 193 23.12 -7.57 -5.73
C GLN A 193 22.22 -6.55 -6.42
N ALA A 194 21.55 -5.73 -5.62
CA ALA A 194 20.81 -4.60 -6.16
C ALA A 194 21.75 -3.66 -6.93
N THR A 195 21.30 -3.24 -8.10
CA THR A 195 22.00 -2.27 -8.96
C THR A 195 21.02 -1.17 -9.34
N ASN A 196 21.50 -0.06 -9.91
CA ASN A 196 20.63 1.00 -10.41
C ASN A 196 19.70 0.54 -11.55
N LEU A 197 19.95 -0.63 -12.14
CA LEU A 197 19.04 -1.25 -13.13
C LEU A 197 17.77 -1.78 -12.51
N ASN A 198 17.76 -1.93 -11.17
CA ASN A 198 16.60 -2.34 -10.37
C ASN A 198 15.75 -1.15 -9.91
N ASP A 199 16.12 0.07 -10.31
CA ASP A 199 15.37 1.26 -9.94
C ASP A 199 13.96 1.21 -10.52
N GLN A 200 12.99 1.49 -9.67
CA GLN A 200 11.58 1.53 -10.03
C GLN A 200 10.95 2.85 -9.60
N LEU A 201 9.90 3.22 -10.31
CA LEU A 201 8.98 4.25 -9.91
C LEU A 201 7.85 3.60 -9.12
N ILE A 202 7.50 4.15 -7.97
CA ILE A 202 6.30 3.76 -7.22
C ILE A 202 5.28 4.90 -7.35
N VAL A 203 4.06 4.54 -7.72
CA VAL A 203 2.91 5.42 -7.54
C VAL A 203 1.93 4.72 -6.63
N SER A 204 1.60 5.37 -5.54
CA SER A 204 0.71 4.81 -4.52
C SER A 204 -0.46 5.70 -4.19
N THR A 205 -1.51 5.10 -3.69
CA THR A 205 -2.70 5.79 -3.16
C THR A 205 -3.35 4.95 -2.09
N ASN A 206 -4.17 5.58 -1.26
CA ASN A 206 -5.00 4.90 -0.25
C ASN A 206 -6.48 4.99 -0.60
N SER A 207 -7.31 4.11 0.01
CA SER A 207 -8.77 4.17 -0.12
C SER A 207 -9.32 5.57 0.25
N PRO A 208 -10.44 6.02 -0.35
CA PRO A 208 -11.40 5.24 -1.14
C PRO A 208 -11.25 5.42 -2.67
N VAL A 209 -10.17 4.97 -3.25
CA VAL A 209 -9.95 5.01 -4.70
C VAL A 209 -9.40 3.68 -5.22
N ILE A 210 -9.46 3.51 -6.53
CA ILE A 210 -8.65 2.56 -7.28
C ILE A 210 -7.67 3.30 -8.17
N LEU A 211 -6.49 2.70 -8.34
CA LEU A 211 -5.41 3.19 -9.18
C LEU A 211 -5.01 2.13 -10.19
N GLY A 212 -4.71 2.57 -11.40
CA GLY A 212 -4.15 1.74 -12.46
C GLY A 212 -3.25 2.56 -13.37
N ALA A 213 -2.32 1.91 -14.06
CA ALA A 213 -1.40 2.53 -14.98
C ALA A 213 -1.44 1.83 -16.34
N TYR A 214 -1.31 2.60 -17.41
CA TYR A 214 -1.05 2.11 -18.76
C TYR A 214 0.35 2.52 -19.20
N ASP A 215 1.05 1.62 -19.87
CA ASP A 215 2.25 1.98 -20.63
C ASP A 215 1.89 2.52 -22.03
N GLN A 216 2.91 2.91 -22.79
CA GLN A 216 2.73 3.43 -24.17
C GLN A 216 2.22 2.39 -25.16
N LEU A 217 2.30 1.10 -24.85
CA LEU A 217 1.80 -0.01 -25.68
C LEU A 217 0.36 -0.38 -25.34
N GLY A 218 -0.20 0.21 -24.26
CA GLY A 218 -1.56 -0.06 -23.80
C GLY A 218 -1.65 -1.24 -22.82
N ASN A 219 -0.53 -1.78 -22.36
CA ASN A 219 -0.53 -2.76 -21.26
C ASN A 219 -0.96 -2.08 -19.97
N PHE A 220 -1.64 -2.82 -19.10
CA PHE A 220 -2.24 -2.26 -17.88
C PHE A 220 -1.73 -2.97 -16.62
N THR A 221 -1.48 -2.18 -15.56
CA THR A 221 -1.21 -2.70 -14.21
C THR A 221 -2.03 -1.94 -13.19
N GLY A 222 -2.73 -2.66 -12.33
CA GLY A 222 -3.61 -2.10 -11.29
C GLY A 222 -4.95 -2.83 -11.16
N ILE A 223 -5.91 -2.19 -10.50
CA ILE A 223 -7.28 -2.67 -10.40
C ILE A 223 -8.04 -2.24 -11.65
N ASP A 224 -8.62 -3.21 -12.38
CA ASP A 224 -9.35 -2.92 -13.64
C ASP A 224 -10.54 -1.97 -13.35
N PRO A 225 -10.54 -0.74 -13.88
CA PRO A 225 -11.57 0.24 -13.57
C PRO A 225 -12.93 -0.08 -14.21
N ASN A 226 -12.98 -1.03 -15.15
CA ASN A 226 -14.17 -1.41 -15.90
C ASN A 226 -14.95 -2.57 -15.25
N GLN A 227 -14.43 -3.12 -14.14
CA GLN A 227 -15.11 -4.20 -13.43
C GLN A 227 -16.17 -3.66 -12.45
N ASN A 228 -16.97 -4.58 -11.90
CA ASN A 228 -17.85 -4.26 -10.78
C ASN A 228 -17.02 -4.07 -9.50
N LEU A 229 -16.78 -2.83 -9.10
CA LEU A 229 -15.98 -2.47 -7.93
C LEU A 229 -16.66 -2.80 -6.59
N SER A 230 -17.93 -3.20 -6.61
CA SER A 230 -18.65 -3.70 -5.43
C SER A 230 -18.59 -5.23 -5.28
N ALA A 231 -17.82 -5.92 -6.13
CA ALA A 231 -17.63 -7.36 -6.03
C ALA A 231 -16.68 -7.72 -4.88
N ASP A 232 -16.90 -8.88 -4.25
CA ASP A 232 -16.03 -9.39 -3.17
C ASP A 232 -14.61 -9.75 -3.68
N ILE A 233 -14.46 -9.94 -4.99
CA ILE A 233 -13.18 -10.25 -5.65
C ILE A 233 -12.96 -9.24 -6.75
N LEU A 234 -11.85 -8.52 -6.67
CA LEU A 234 -11.43 -7.56 -7.68
C LEU A 234 -10.45 -8.21 -8.66
N ASN A 235 -10.60 -7.90 -9.95
CA ASN A 235 -9.65 -8.29 -10.97
C ASN A 235 -8.46 -7.33 -10.97
N ILE A 236 -7.29 -7.85 -10.62
CA ILE A 236 -6.01 -7.16 -10.65
C ILE A 236 -5.25 -7.64 -11.88
N LYS A 237 -4.74 -6.70 -12.65
CA LYS A 237 -3.86 -6.97 -13.81
C LYS A 237 -2.45 -6.49 -13.51
N GLU A 238 -1.49 -7.18 -14.09
CA GLU A 238 -0.07 -6.82 -14.07
C GLU A 238 0.49 -7.14 -15.47
N ASP A 239 0.00 -6.42 -16.48
CA ASP A 239 0.35 -6.69 -17.88
C ASP A 239 1.53 -5.83 -18.36
N ILE A 240 1.87 -4.71 -17.69
CA ILE A 240 3.06 -3.92 -18.00
C ILE A 240 4.30 -4.76 -17.63
N PRO A 241 5.19 -5.08 -18.59
CA PRO A 241 6.38 -5.89 -18.29
C PRO A 241 7.25 -5.28 -17.19
N GLY A 242 7.67 -6.09 -16.23
CA GLY A 242 8.46 -5.64 -15.07
C GLY A 242 7.67 -4.90 -13.98
N SER A 243 6.38 -4.63 -14.17
CA SER A 243 5.57 -3.98 -13.15
C SER A 243 5.16 -4.94 -12.03
N THR A 244 4.81 -4.36 -10.89
CA THR A 244 4.24 -5.12 -9.75
C THR A 244 3.14 -4.29 -9.11
N PHE A 245 2.00 -4.90 -8.84
CA PHE A 245 0.91 -4.31 -8.07
C PHE A 245 0.86 -4.92 -6.67
N MET A 246 0.80 -4.07 -5.64
CA MET A 246 0.64 -4.48 -4.25
C MET A 246 -0.57 -3.78 -3.63
N TYR A 247 -1.32 -4.52 -2.83
CA TYR A 247 -2.40 -3.98 -2.02
C TYR A 247 -2.18 -4.34 -0.56
N THR A 248 -1.96 -3.34 0.29
CA THR A 248 -1.72 -3.53 1.72
C THR A 248 -2.43 -2.42 2.51
N ASN A 249 -3.18 -2.79 3.54
CA ASN A 249 -3.82 -1.85 4.45
C ASN A 249 -4.54 -0.68 3.75
N GLU A 250 -5.42 -1.01 2.81
CA GLU A 250 -6.18 -0.02 2.03
C GLU A 250 -5.32 0.87 1.10
N SER A 251 -4.01 0.64 1.05
CA SER A 251 -3.09 1.32 0.15
C SER A 251 -2.74 0.44 -1.05
N GLN A 252 -2.68 1.05 -2.20
CA GLN A 252 -2.31 0.46 -3.47
C GLN A 252 -0.97 1.01 -3.89
N TYR A 253 -0.08 0.13 -4.32
CA TYR A 253 1.26 0.47 -4.80
C TYR A 253 1.44 -0.13 -6.19
N ILE A 254 1.80 0.71 -7.15
CA ILE A 254 2.17 0.27 -8.50
C ILE A 254 3.66 0.54 -8.67
N PHE A 255 4.44 -0.51 -8.78
CA PHE A 255 5.86 -0.47 -9.10
C PHE A 255 6.01 -0.58 -10.61
N LEU A 256 6.74 0.34 -11.20
CA LEU A 256 6.95 0.43 -12.64
C LEU A 256 8.44 0.54 -12.94
N PRO A 257 8.93 -0.03 -14.05
CA PRO A 257 10.28 0.23 -14.53
C PRO A 257 10.55 1.73 -14.64
N LYS A 258 11.77 2.17 -14.28
CA LYS A 258 12.15 3.59 -14.33
C LYS A 258 12.47 4.08 -15.75
N GLU A 259 11.98 3.39 -16.76
CA GLU A 259 12.17 3.70 -18.17
C GLU A 259 10.80 3.73 -18.85
N GLY A 260 10.24 4.92 -18.98
CA GLY A 260 8.97 5.07 -19.70
C GLY A 260 8.10 6.22 -19.21
N SER A 261 6.99 6.39 -19.91
CA SER A 261 5.90 7.29 -19.60
C SER A 261 4.67 6.46 -19.31
N TYR A 262 3.99 6.73 -18.22
CA TYR A 262 2.85 5.96 -17.76
C TYR A 262 1.62 6.84 -17.59
N ASN A 263 0.50 6.41 -18.16
CA ASN A 263 -0.80 7.07 -18.03
C ASN A 263 -1.58 6.40 -16.89
N PHE A 264 -1.84 7.14 -15.83
CA PHE A 264 -2.59 6.66 -14.68
C PHE A 264 -4.07 6.95 -14.81
N ILE A 265 -4.86 6.01 -14.32
CA ILE A 265 -6.30 6.17 -14.08
C ILE A 265 -6.51 6.13 -12.57
N TYR A 266 -7.19 7.14 -12.06
CA TYR A 266 -7.64 7.26 -10.69
C TYR A 266 -9.17 7.34 -10.68
N LYS A 267 -9.83 6.51 -9.87
CA LYS A 267 -11.28 6.50 -9.77
C LYS A 267 -11.73 6.35 -8.32
N GLY A 268 -12.56 7.26 -7.86
CA GLY A 268 -13.16 7.20 -6.53
C GLY A 268 -14.12 6.03 -6.38
N THR A 269 -14.11 5.39 -5.21
CA THR A 269 -14.99 4.27 -4.84
C THR A 269 -15.86 4.59 -3.63
N GLY A 270 -15.54 5.67 -2.92
CA GLY A 270 -16.24 6.11 -1.72
C GLY A 270 -16.00 7.59 -1.46
N ASN A 271 -16.41 8.06 -0.30
CA ASN A 271 -16.19 9.44 0.13
C ASN A 271 -15.08 9.51 1.17
N GLY A 272 -14.13 10.41 1.00
CA GLY A 272 -13.05 10.64 1.93
C GLY A 272 -11.85 11.33 1.28
N PRO A 273 -10.87 11.80 2.08
CA PRO A 273 -9.63 12.29 1.52
C PRO A 273 -8.74 11.12 1.07
N THR A 274 -8.04 11.31 -0.02
CA THR A 274 -6.99 10.39 -0.49
C THR A 274 -5.68 11.13 -0.70
N THR A 275 -4.62 10.37 -0.82
CA THR A 275 -3.30 10.87 -1.18
C THR A 275 -2.77 10.07 -2.35
N VAL A 276 -2.13 10.73 -3.29
CA VAL A 276 -1.30 10.11 -4.32
C VAL A 276 0.14 10.45 -4.00
N GLU A 277 0.99 9.45 -3.88
CA GLU A 277 2.42 9.60 -3.66
C GLU A 277 3.19 9.04 -4.85
N ILE A 278 4.20 9.77 -5.29
CA ILE A 278 5.14 9.36 -6.32
C ILE A 278 6.52 9.26 -5.67
N GLU A 279 7.16 8.13 -5.82
CA GLU A 279 8.40 7.81 -5.13
C GLU A 279 9.37 7.08 -6.06
N ASN A 280 10.65 7.25 -5.82
CA ASN A 280 11.68 6.40 -6.41
C ASN A 280 12.02 5.26 -5.44
N PHE A 281 12.14 4.06 -5.97
CA PHE A 281 12.58 2.89 -5.22
C PHE A 281 13.90 2.38 -5.83
N SER A 282 14.96 2.43 -5.06
CA SER A 282 16.31 2.04 -5.47
C SER A 282 17.04 1.39 -4.31
N ALA A 283 17.64 0.23 -4.54
CA ALA A 283 18.44 -0.51 -3.55
C ALA A 283 17.72 -0.62 -2.18
N ASP A 284 16.44 -0.98 -2.17
CA ASP A 284 15.57 -1.10 -0.99
C ASP A 284 15.25 0.22 -0.26
N VAL A 285 15.58 1.34 -0.85
CA VAL A 285 15.28 2.66 -0.31
C VAL A 285 14.19 3.32 -1.14
N THR A 286 13.10 3.69 -0.48
CA THR A 286 12.05 4.51 -1.06
C THR A 286 12.36 5.99 -0.79
N THR A 287 12.38 6.79 -1.84
CA THR A 287 12.65 8.23 -1.76
C THR A 287 11.44 8.99 -2.32
N PRO A 288 10.75 9.81 -1.52
CA PRO A 288 9.65 10.64 -2.01
C PRO A 288 10.09 11.58 -3.12
N VAL A 289 9.23 11.74 -4.13
CA VAL A 289 9.41 12.66 -5.26
C VAL A 289 8.32 13.72 -5.25
N ALA A 290 7.06 13.29 -5.21
CA ALA A 290 5.91 14.18 -5.16
C ALA A 290 4.79 13.56 -4.30
N SER A 291 4.02 14.41 -3.63
CA SER A 291 2.87 14.01 -2.82
C SER A 291 1.70 14.95 -3.08
N TYR A 292 0.52 14.41 -3.28
CA TYR A 292 -0.74 15.12 -3.49
C TYR A 292 -1.68 14.70 -2.39
N THR A 293 -1.72 15.48 -1.32
CA THR A 293 -2.42 15.13 -0.08
C THR A 293 -3.83 15.70 -0.03
N ASP A 294 -4.67 15.05 0.78
CA ASP A 294 -6.03 15.51 1.09
C ASP A 294 -6.92 15.75 -0.14
N ILE A 295 -6.76 14.93 -1.19
CA ILE A 295 -7.58 14.99 -2.39
C ILE A 295 -9.01 14.58 -2.02
N PRO A 296 -9.99 15.48 -2.05
CA PRO A 296 -11.36 15.13 -1.75
C PRO A 296 -11.89 14.15 -2.80
N THR A 297 -12.39 13.02 -2.34
CA THR A 297 -12.82 11.96 -3.25
C THR A 297 -14.26 11.56 -2.99
N THR A 298 -14.99 11.31 -4.05
CA THR A 298 -16.35 10.76 -4.07
C THR A 298 -16.42 9.60 -5.08
N PRO A 299 -17.47 8.78 -5.11
CA PRO A 299 -17.66 7.78 -6.16
C PRO A 299 -17.71 8.34 -7.58
N ASN A 300 -17.92 9.66 -7.74
CA ASN A 300 -17.95 10.34 -9.04
C ASN A 300 -16.58 10.91 -9.43
N THR A 301 -15.62 10.95 -8.51
CA THR A 301 -14.29 11.49 -8.77
C THR A 301 -13.53 10.60 -9.73
N SER A 302 -12.96 11.19 -10.76
CA SER A 302 -12.05 10.51 -11.69
C SER A 302 -10.91 11.42 -12.11
N ALA A 303 -9.74 10.84 -12.34
CA ALA A 303 -8.59 11.54 -12.90
C ALA A 303 -7.83 10.67 -13.88
N THR A 304 -7.17 11.34 -14.82
CA THR A 304 -6.09 10.77 -15.61
C THR A 304 -4.88 11.70 -15.52
N PHE A 305 -3.71 11.14 -15.32
CA PHE A 305 -2.47 11.91 -15.28
C PHE A 305 -1.31 11.08 -15.81
N THR A 306 -0.31 11.77 -16.33
CA THR A 306 0.88 11.11 -16.88
C THR A 306 2.05 11.32 -15.92
N VAL A 307 2.78 10.25 -15.64
CA VAL A 307 4.04 10.29 -14.91
C VAL A 307 5.17 9.92 -15.86
N GLU A 308 6.06 10.87 -16.12
CA GLU A 308 7.30 10.65 -16.83
C GLU A 308 8.34 10.12 -15.84
N SER A 309 8.83 8.90 -16.04
CA SER A 309 9.75 8.29 -15.07
C SER A 309 11.10 9.00 -14.96
N THR A 310 11.45 9.85 -15.92
CA THR A 310 12.67 10.68 -15.91
C THR A 310 12.51 12.00 -15.19
N THR A 311 11.29 12.52 -15.09
CA THR A 311 10.93 13.79 -14.42
C THR A 311 9.62 13.63 -13.63
N PRO A 312 9.53 12.64 -12.71
CA PRO A 312 8.29 12.36 -12.01
C PRO A 312 7.82 13.51 -11.11
N GLU A 313 8.74 14.43 -10.73
CA GLU A 313 8.45 15.66 -9.99
C GLU A 313 7.60 16.66 -10.77
N ASP A 314 7.61 16.59 -12.10
CA ASP A 314 6.84 17.50 -12.96
C ASP A 314 5.39 17.01 -13.19
N THR A 315 4.97 15.94 -12.52
CA THR A 315 3.63 15.40 -12.67
C THR A 315 2.57 16.41 -12.27
N VAL A 316 1.55 16.54 -13.09
CA VAL A 316 0.35 17.34 -12.81
C VAL A 316 -0.86 16.41 -12.80
N ILE A 317 -1.61 16.40 -11.70
CA ILE A 317 -2.85 15.65 -11.61
C ILE A 317 -4.00 16.58 -11.95
N THR A 318 -4.77 16.20 -12.97
CA THR A 318 -6.01 16.86 -13.34
C THR A 318 -7.15 15.91 -13.06
N LEU A 319 -8.13 16.32 -12.27
CA LEU A 319 -9.23 15.45 -11.87
C LEU A 319 -10.58 16.16 -11.95
N ASP A 320 -11.58 15.40 -12.33
CA ASP A 320 -12.98 15.77 -12.19
C ASP A 320 -13.49 15.25 -10.84
N LEU A 321 -13.63 16.14 -9.86
CA LEU A 321 -13.96 15.79 -8.46
C LEU A 321 -15.39 15.27 -8.30
N ASN A 322 -16.31 15.70 -9.14
CA ASN A 322 -17.74 15.47 -8.94
C ASN A 322 -18.45 14.80 -10.13
N GLY A 323 -17.72 14.46 -11.19
CA GLY A 323 -18.25 13.81 -12.38
C GLY A 323 -19.04 14.73 -13.28
N ASN A 324 -18.81 16.06 -13.21
CA ASN A 324 -19.53 17.04 -14.04
C ASN A 324 -18.82 17.35 -15.38
N GLY A 325 -17.62 16.80 -15.59
CA GLY A 325 -16.79 17.00 -16.77
C GLY A 325 -15.95 18.28 -16.75
N GLU A 326 -15.95 19.01 -15.61
CA GLU A 326 -15.02 20.12 -15.37
C GLU A 326 -13.83 19.60 -14.57
N GLU A 327 -12.61 19.91 -15.01
CA GLU A 327 -11.39 19.39 -14.44
C GLU A 327 -10.73 20.42 -13.51
N GLU A 328 -10.26 19.97 -12.35
CA GLU A 328 -9.46 20.73 -11.39
C GLU A 328 -8.01 20.26 -11.43
N ILE A 329 -7.07 21.22 -11.34
CA ILE A 329 -5.64 20.93 -11.30
C ILE A 329 -5.19 20.82 -9.84
N ILE A 330 -4.48 19.75 -9.51
CA ILE A 330 -3.84 19.54 -8.20
C ILE A 330 -2.34 19.64 -8.37
N SER A 331 -1.71 20.55 -7.62
CA SER A 331 -0.26 20.70 -7.56
C SER A 331 0.34 19.80 -6.47
N ALA A 332 1.56 19.29 -6.71
CA ALA A 332 2.33 18.57 -5.72
C ALA A 332 2.77 19.47 -4.55
N ASP A 333 2.97 18.87 -3.41
CA ASP A 333 3.59 19.38 -2.18
C ASP A 333 3.28 20.81 -1.75
N GLY A 334 2.37 20.91 -0.78
CA GLY A 334 2.05 22.17 -0.10
C GLY A 334 1.26 23.15 -0.95
N GLY A 335 1.04 22.86 -2.21
CA GLY A 335 -0.11 23.39 -2.91
C GLY A 335 -1.33 22.69 -2.32
N SER A 336 -1.91 23.26 -1.25
CA SER A 336 -3.28 22.90 -0.90
C SER A 336 -4.06 22.84 -2.20
N THR A 337 -4.78 21.75 -2.44
CA THR A 337 -5.86 21.76 -3.41
C THR A 337 -6.69 22.97 -3.07
N GLU A 338 -6.45 24.10 -3.72
CA GLU A 338 -7.34 25.24 -3.58
C GLU A 338 -8.62 24.89 -4.30
N LEU A 339 -9.34 23.94 -3.70
CA LEU A 339 -10.75 23.77 -4.07
C LEU A 339 -11.37 25.14 -3.98
N SER A 340 -11.93 25.61 -5.07
CA SER A 340 -12.71 26.82 -5.01
C SER A 340 -13.77 26.58 -3.92
N LEU A 341 -14.10 27.60 -3.18
CA LEU A 341 -15.10 27.50 -2.11
C LEU A 341 -16.44 26.95 -2.63
N ASN A 342 -16.73 27.13 -3.91
CA ASN A 342 -17.92 26.58 -4.60
C ASN A 342 -17.82 25.05 -4.77
N GLN A 343 -16.65 24.52 -5.11
CA GLN A 343 -16.40 23.08 -5.22
C GLN A 343 -16.54 22.40 -3.86
N LEU A 344 -15.95 22.99 -2.81
CA LEU A 344 -16.08 22.50 -1.43
C LEU A 344 -17.57 22.46 -0.99
N ILE A 345 -18.34 23.49 -1.32
CA ILE A 345 -19.77 23.54 -1.03
C ILE A 345 -20.54 22.44 -1.78
N THR A 346 -20.18 22.16 -3.03
CA THR A 346 -20.78 21.09 -3.81
C THR A 346 -20.54 19.73 -3.18
N LEU A 347 -19.29 19.43 -2.83
CA LEU A 347 -18.91 18.18 -2.13
C LEU A 347 -19.66 18.00 -0.81
N ILE A 348 -19.76 19.07 0.00
CA ILE A 348 -20.50 19.04 1.26
C ILE A 348 -22.00 18.77 1.02
N LYS A 349 -22.59 19.34 -0.02
CA LYS A 349 -24.01 19.08 -0.39
C LYS A 349 -24.22 17.63 -0.78
N GLU A 350 -23.35 17.09 -1.61
CA GLU A 350 -23.41 15.68 -2.05
C GLU A 350 -23.28 14.75 -0.86
N LYS A 351 -22.30 15.00 0.02
CA LYS A 351 -22.12 14.21 1.24
C LYS A 351 -23.37 14.25 2.13
N ILE A 352 -23.93 15.41 2.40
CA ILE A 352 -25.17 15.53 3.20
C ILE A 352 -26.32 14.76 2.51
N SER A 353 -26.37 14.72 1.20
CA SER A 353 -27.39 14.00 0.45
C SER A 353 -27.30 12.48 0.62
N THR A 354 -26.11 11.93 0.84
CA THR A 354 -25.87 10.49 1.05
C THR A 354 -26.07 10.05 2.50
N LEU A 355 -26.08 10.98 3.48
CA LEU A 355 -26.23 10.64 4.90
C LEU A 355 -27.55 9.92 5.20
N VAL A 356 -27.50 8.88 6.03
CA VAL A 356 -28.68 8.18 6.57
C VAL A 356 -29.18 8.91 7.82
N ILE A 357 -29.77 10.06 7.61
CA ILE A 357 -30.34 10.91 8.66
C ILE A 357 -31.79 11.28 8.36
N LYS A 358 -32.54 11.77 9.38
CA LYS A 358 -33.93 12.18 9.17
C LYS A 358 -34.05 13.24 8.08
N ASP A 359 -34.96 13.07 7.13
CA ASP A 359 -35.15 13.98 5.98
C ASP A 359 -35.25 15.44 6.35
N LYS A 360 -35.97 15.76 7.44
CA LYS A 360 -36.11 17.13 7.94
C LYS A 360 -34.77 17.74 8.35
N LEU A 361 -33.85 16.93 8.90
CA LEU A 361 -32.50 17.39 9.27
C LEU A 361 -31.65 17.58 8.01
N LYS A 362 -31.67 16.59 7.07
CA LYS A 362 -31.01 16.66 5.78
C LYS A 362 -31.38 17.92 5.01
N GLN A 363 -32.68 18.17 4.83
CA GLN A 363 -33.19 19.37 4.15
C GLN A 363 -32.75 20.67 4.86
N ASN A 364 -32.67 20.67 6.18
CA ASN A 364 -32.25 21.84 6.94
C ASN A 364 -30.75 22.13 6.76
N LEU A 365 -29.91 21.09 6.72
CA LEU A 365 -28.47 21.21 6.45
C LEU A 365 -28.23 21.72 5.02
N LEU A 366 -28.85 21.11 4.02
CA LEU A 366 -28.75 21.54 2.62
C LEU A 366 -29.19 22.99 2.41
N LYS A 367 -30.28 23.42 3.07
CA LYS A 367 -30.75 24.81 3.01
C LYS A 367 -29.75 25.79 3.64
N GLN A 368 -29.09 25.39 4.74
CA GLN A 368 -28.05 26.21 5.37
C GLN A 368 -26.83 26.36 4.44
N ILE A 369 -26.37 25.26 3.81
CA ILE A 369 -25.28 25.29 2.85
C ILE A 369 -25.61 26.17 1.64
N SER A 370 -26.81 26.02 1.05
CA SER A 370 -27.22 26.86 -0.07
C SER A 370 -27.37 28.36 0.32
N SER A 371 -27.67 28.64 1.59
CA SER A 371 -27.64 30.02 2.10
C SER A 371 -26.23 30.56 2.25
N LEU A 372 -25.24 29.68 2.55
CA LEU A 372 -23.82 30.02 2.61
C LEU A 372 -23.26 30.31 1.22
N GLU A 373 -23.57 29.49 0.24
CA GLU A 373 -23.19 29.66 -1.17
C GLU A 373 -23.57 31.08 -1.66
N LYS A 374 -24.83 31.48 -1.47
CA LYS A 374 -25.30 32.83 -1.82
C LYS A 374 -24.59 33.97 -1.10
N LYS A 375 -24.09 33.73 0.12
CA LYS A 375 -23.36 34.75 0.89
C LYS A 375 -21.88 34.83 0.47
N ILE A 376 -21.35 33.75 -0.04
CA ILE A 376 -19.96 33.63 -0.53
C ILE A 376 -19.79 34.34 -1.86
N GLU A 377 -20.75 34.19 -2.78
CA GLU A 377 -20.81 34.95 -4.04
C GLU A 377 -20.75 36.47 -3.82
N ASN A 378 -21.17 36.93 -2.65
CA ASN A 378 -21.26 38.35 -2.33
C ASN A 378 -20.13 38.96 -1.50
N LYS A 379 -19.22 38.19 -0.83
CA LYS A 379 -18.13 38.76 0.01
C LYS A 379 -16.96 37.76 0.30
N LYS A 380 -15.82 37.96 -0.32
CA LYS A 380 -14.61 37.14 -0.19
C LYS A 380 -13.94 37.00 1.21
N GLN A 381 -14.20 37.85 2.19
CA GLN A 381 -13.41 37.91 3.44
C GLN A 381 -14.04 37.38 4.73
N LYS A 382 -15.31 36.90 4.72
CA LYS A 382 -15.99 36.39 5.94
C LYS A 382 -16.16 34.86 5.95
N ASN A 383 -15.54 34.14 5.03
CA ASN A 383 -15.90 32.78 4.67
C ASN A 383 -15.44 31.73 5.69
N ILE A 384 -14.22 31.86 6.24
CA ILE A 384 -13.64 30.91 7.22
C ILE A 384 -14.49 30.86 8.51
N LYS A 385 -14.97 32.02 9.01
CA LYS A 385 -15.84 32.03 10.19
C LYS A 385 -17.19 31.34 9.98
N ILE A 386 -17.68 31.34 8.75
CA ILE A 386 -18.96 30.74 8.40
C ILE A 386 -18.83 29.22 8.33
N LEU A 387 -17.75 28.71 7.74
CA LEU A 387 -17.43 27.27 7.70
C LEU A 387 -17.16 26.71 9.10
N ALA A 388 -16.39 27.41 9.91
CA ALA A 388 -16.16 27.04 11.32
C ALA A 388 -17.47 27.01 12.15
N ASN A 389 -18.42 27.89 11.87
CA ASN A 389 -19.73 27.88 12.53
C ASN A 389 -20.63 26.74 12.03
N LEU A 390 -20.46 26.31 10.76
CA LEU A 390 -21.15 25.14 10.24
C LEU A 390 -20.61 23.85 10.88
N GLY A 391 -19.29 23.69 10.93
CA GLY A 391 -18.63 22.57 11.63
C GLY A 391 -19.11 22.42 13.06
N LYS A 392 -19.16 23.54 13.85
CA LYS A 392 -19.72 23.54 15.20
C LYS A 392 -21.19 23.11 15.26
N LYS A 393 -21.99 23.43 14.23
CA LYS A 393 -23.40 23.03 14.22
C LYS A 393 -23.55 21.54 13.92
N ILE A 394 -22.71 20.98 13.04
CA ILE A 394 -22.68 19.56 12.71
C ILE A 394 -22.26 18.77 13.96
N SER A 395 -21.16 19.14 14.62
CA SER A 395 -20.74 18.57 15.91
C SER A 395 -21.82 18.63 16.97
N ASN A 396 -22.57 19.72 17.06
CA ASN A 396 -23.69 19.84 18.01
C ASN A 396 -24.87 18.91 17.68
N GLN A 397 -25.04 18.48 16.42
CA GLN A 397 -26.04 17.46 16.07
C GLN A 397 -25.57 16.05 16.42
N GLU A 398 -24.27 15.80 16.32
CA GLU A 398 -23.63 14.57 16.81
C GLU A 398 -23.82 14.43 18.33
N ILE A 399 -23.45 15.44 19.13
CA ILE A 399 -23.64 15.45 20.59
C ILE A 399 -25.11 15.17 20.98
N LYS A 400 -26.05 15.59 20.15
CA LYS A 400 -27.48 15.29 20.31
C LYS A 400 -27.90 13.92 19.77
N GLY A 401 -26.96 13.08 19.32
CA GLY A 401 -27.23 11.75 18.78
C GLY A 401 -28.07 11.74 17.50
N LYS A 402 -28.02 12.80 16.71
CA LYS A 402 -28.79 12.95 15.45
C LYS A 402 -27.97 12.62 14.21
N ILE A 403 -26.66 12.64 14.33
CA ILE A 403 -25.66 12.30 13.30
C ILE A 403 -24.66 11.38 14.00
N SER A 404 -24.12 10.36 13.31
CA SER A 404 -23.10 9.50 13.87
C SER A 404 -21.75 10.21 13.94
N THR A 405 -20.84 9.74 14.81
CA THR A 405 -19.47 10.26 14.92
C THR A 405 -18.72 10.12 13.60
N ALA A 406 -18.90 8.99 12.90
CA ALA A 406 -18.30 8.74 11.60
C ALA A 406 -18.75 9.77 10.56
N ASP A 407 -20.06 10.01 10.46
CA ASP A 407 -20.63 11.01 9.53
C ASP A 407 -20.16 12.44 9.84
N THR A 408 -19.92 12.76 11.12
CA THR A 408 -19.42 14.08 11.53
C THR A 408 -17.98 14.31 11.10
N VAL A 409 -17.13 13.30 11.24
CA VAL A 409 -15.72 13.35 10.80
C VAL A 409 -15.62 13.52 9.28
N GLU A 410 -16.49 12.86 8.52
CA GLU A 410 -16.50 12.96 7.05
C GLU A 410 -17.00 14.33 6.52
N ILE A 411 -17.75 15.10 7.33
CA ILE A 411 -18.28 16.42 6.93
C ILE A 411 -17.34 17.55 7.41
N ALA A 412 -16.55 17.30 8.45
CA ALA A 412 -15.67 18.28 9.07
C ALA A 412 -14.35 18.46 8.35
#